data_83db92b31201a74c831dc1913cfc41f6
#
_entry.id   83db92b31201a74c831dc1913cfc41f6
#
_cell.length_a   1.000
_cell.length_b   1.000
_cell.length_c   1.000
_cell.angle_alpha   90.00
_cell.angle_beta   90.00
_cell.angle_gamma   90.00
#
_symmetry.space_group_name_H-M   'P 1'
#
loop_
_entity.id
_entity.type
_entity.pdbx_description
1 polymer ?
#
loop_
_entity_poly.entity_id
_entity_poly.type
_entity_poly.pdbx_seq_one_letter_code
_entity_poly.pdbx_strand_id
1 'polypeptide(L)'
;MGLHVWACGPAAGRLYPWRVDSQAFRTAADSWHDFYLAAGSASAALAGLVFVGVSINLAAITASERADLRTRANVAFANLMYLLAISLVVLIPGVDARSMAISFTSIAVIGLVRVIGRAVSIVRARATGWRRLSTFRRLGWTFLADAVLLWVAAGLDQTGDPTWLYATTFVAFVLLIGAADTAWDLLVLESEEAHRNDR
;
A
#
# COMPACT_ATOMS: atom_id res chain seq x y z
N MET A 1 -62.20 -18.88 -11.77
CA MET A 1 -61.75 -17.62 -11.18
C MET A 1 -60.23 -17.70 -11.12
N GLY A 2 -59.54 -17.30 -12.18
CA GLY A 2 -58.07 -17.42 -12.30
C GLY A 2 -57.42 -16.09 -11.95
N LEU A 3 -56.62 -16.10 -10.89
CA LEU A 3 -55.74 -14.97 -10.51
C LEU A 3 -54.50 -14.97 -11.40
N HIS A 4 -54.45 -14.04 -12.34
CA HIS A 4 -53.21 -13.72 -13.08
C HIS A 4 -52.22 -13.03 -12.13
N VAL A 5 -51.20 -13.78 -11.68
CA VAL A 5 -50.02 -13.22 -11.04
C VAL A 5 -49.20 -12.54 -12.13
N TRP A 6 -49.17 -11.22 -12.11
CA TRP A 6 -48.26 -10.42 -12.93
C TRP A 6 -46.83 -10.64 -12.38
N ALA A 7 -46.06 -11.51 -13.01
CA ALA A 7 -44.65 -11.60 -12.78
C ALA A 7 -43.98 -10.31 -13.27
N CYS A 8 -43.63 -9.46 -12.33
CA CYS A 8 -42.80 -8.29 -12.60
C CYS A 8 -41.39 -8.82 -12.98
N GLY A 9 -41.14 -8.90 -14.29
CA GLY A 9 -39.84 -9.33 -14.79
C GLY A 9 -38.74 -8.33 -14.47
N PRO A 10 -37.47 -8.77 -14.37
CA PRO A 10 -36.33 -7.91 -14.06
C PRO A 10 -35.97 -7.06 -15.28
N ALA A 11 -36.68 -5.94 -15.49
CA ALA A 11 -36.40 -5.01 -16.57
C ALA A 11 -35.41 -3.89 -16.20
N ALA A 12 -34.89 -3.88 -14.96
CA ALA A 12 -33.98 -2.81 -14.49
C ALA A 12 -32.51 -3.04 -14.79
N GLY A 13 -32.10 -4.22 -15.33
CA GLY A 13 -30.69 -4.60 -15.50
C GLY A 13 -30.04 -4.19 -16.81
N ARG A 14 -30.74 -3.52 -17.74
CA ARG A 14 -30.26 -3.34 -19.13
C ARG A 14 -29.78 -1.93 -19.50
N LEU A 15 -29.64 -1.02 -18.56
CA LEU A 15 -29.22 0.35 -18.90
C LEU A 15 -27.69 0.57 -18.92
N TYR A 16 -26.90 -0.39 -18.43
CA TYR A 16 -25.43 -0.26 -18.42
C TYR A 16 -24.76 -1.62 -18.66
N PRO A 17 -24.57 -2.05 -19.92
CA PRO A 17 -24.02 -3.37 -20.25
C PRO A 17 -22.55 -3.56 -19.86
N TRP A 18 -21.85 -2.51 -19.43
CA TRP A 18 -20.44 -2.55 -18.99
C TRP A 18 -20.25 -2.67 -17.48
N ARG A 19 -21.31 -2.58 -16.67
CA ARG A 19 -21.20 -2.85 -15.22
C ARG A 19 -21.19 -4.35 -14.98
N VAL A 20 -20.05 -4.85 -14.52
CA VAL A 20 -19.95 -6.23 -14.04
C VAL A 20 -20.96 -6.43 -12.90
N ASP A 21 -21.64 -7.56 -12.92
CA ASP A 21 -22.58 -7.93 -11.86
C ASP A 21 -21.84 -7.95 -10.51
N SER A 22 -22.43 -7.33 -9.50
CA SER A 22 -21.84 -7.24 -8.15
C SER A 22 -21.53 -8.62 -7.56
N GLN A 23 -22.29 -9.66 -7.95
CA GLN A 23 -22.03 -11.02 -7.51
C GLN A 23 -20.81 -11.63 -8.20
N ALA A 24 -20.65 -11.39 -9.50
CA ALA A 24 -19.46 -11.82 -10.25
C ALA A 24 -18.18 -11.14 -9.69
N PHE A 25 -18.25 -9.85 -9.35
CA PHE A 25 -17.13 -9.14 -8.71
C PHE A 25 -16.76 -9.78 -7.36
N ARG A 26 -17.74 -10.07 -6.51
CA ARG A 26 -17.48 -10.69 -5.19
C ARG A 26 -16.82 -12.05 -5.33
N THR A 27 -17.35 -12.90 -6.21
CA THR A 27 -16.75 -14.23 -6.45
C THR A 27 -15.31 -14.13 -6.95
N ALA A 28 -15.02 -13.16 -7.80
CA ALA A 28 -13.67 -12.92 -8.26
C ALA A 28 -12.77 -12.35 -7.13
N ALA A 29 -13.27 -11.42 -6.32
CA ALA A 29 -12.54 -10.88 -5.17
C ALA A 29 -12.21 -11.98 -4.14
N ASP A 30 -13.14 -12.91 -3.91
CA ASP A 30 -12.94 -14.05 -3.02
C ASP A 30 -11.79 -14.97 -3.49
N SER A 31 -11.53 -15.07 -4.80
CA SER A 31 -10.38 -15.82 -5.33
C SER A 31 -9.02 -15.22 -4.95
N TRP A 32 -8.97 -13.94 -4.57
CA TRP A 32 -7.77 -13.25 -4.11
C TRP A 32 -7.56 -13.31 -2.60
N HIS A 33 -8.51 -13.90 -1.87
CA HIS A 33 -8.52 -13.93 -0.41
C HIS A 33 -7.19 -14.45 0.16
N ASP A 34 -6.75 -15.62 -0.29
CA ASP A 34 -5.54 -16.28 0.25
C ASP A 34 -4.27 -15.47 -0.04
N PHE A 35 -4.19 -14.85 -1.22
CA PHE A 35 -3.07 -13.98 -1.56
C PHE A 35 -2.98 -12.78 -0.62
N TYR A 36 -4.09 -12.07 -0.41
CA TYR A 36 -4.08 -10.88 0.45
C TYR A 36 -4.00 -11.22 1.93
N LEU A 37 -4.48 -12.40 2.34
CA LEU A 37 -4.27 -12.91 3.68
C LEU A 37 -2.77 -13.16 3.94
N ALA A 38 -2.08 -13.80 3.00
CA ALA A 38 -0.64 -14.04 3.09
C ALA A 38 0.16 -12.72 3.06
N ALA A 39 -0.16 -11.81 2.13
CA ALA A 39 0.51 -10.51 2.00
C ALA A 39 0.31 -9.64 3.24
N GLY A 40 -0.91 -9.57 3.76
CA GLY A 40 -1.24 -8.84 4.98
C GLY A 40 -0.54 -9.41 6.21
N SER A 41 -0.55 -10.74 6.38
CA SER A 41 0.13 -11.41 7.49
C SER A 41 1.65 -11.19 7.44
N ALA A 42 2.27 -11.32 6.27
CA ALA A 42 3.68 -11.04 6.08
C ALA A 42 4.02 -9.57 6.40
N SER A 43 3.19 -8.63 5.94
CA SER A 43 3.37 -7.20 6.23
C SER A 43 3.28 -6.90 7.71
N ALA A 44 2.30 -7.48 8.42
CA ALA A 44 2.15 -7.31 9.86
C ALA A 44 3.35 -7.86 10.62
N ALA A 45 3.82 -9.06 10.26
CA ALA A 45 5.00 -9.68 10.87
C ALA A 45 6.26 -8.83 10.66
N LEU A 46 6.51 -8.39 9.43
CA LEU A 46 7.67 -7.54 9.11
C LEU A 46 7.58 -6.17 9.78
N ALA A 47 6.39 -5.56 9.85
CA ALA A 47 6.18 -4.31 10.57
C ALA A 47 6.49 -4.46 12.07
N GLY A 48 6.10 -5.59 12.68
CA GLY A 48 6.46 -5.93 14.06
C GLY A 48 7.97 -6.06 14.24
N LEU A 49 8.67 -6.72 13.32
CA LEU A 49 10.14 -6.85 13.37
C LEU A 49 10.84 -5.49 13.24
N VAL A 50 10.38 -4.62 12.31
CA VAL A 50 10.91 -3.25 12.18
C VAL A 50 10.68 -2.46 13.46
N PHE A 51 9.49 -2.59 14.06
CA PHE A 51 9.17 -1.91 15.32
C PHE A 51 10.09 -2.38 16.46
N VAL A 52 10.32 -3.69 16.60
CA VAL A 52 11.25 -4.24 17.60
C VAL A 52 12.67 -3.74 17.35
N GLY A 53 13.15 -3.79 16.09
CA GLY A 53 14.48 -3.28 15.74
C GLY A 53 14.68 -1.81 16.10
N VAL A 54 13.69 -0.97 15.79
CA VAL A 54 13.70 0.46 16.20
C VAL A 54 13.67 0.63 17.70
N SER A 55 12.90 -0.19 18.44
CA SER A 55 12.78 -0.08 19.90
C SER A 55 14.07 -0.44 20.63
N ILE A 56 14.79 -1.47 20.17
CA ILE A 56 16.07 -1.88 20.74
C ILE A 56 17.14 -0.82 20.49
N ASN A 57 17.14 -0.20 19.31
CA ASN A 57 18.13 0.78 18.89
C ASN A 57 17.69 2.24 19.10
N LEU A 58 16.71 2.49 19.98
CA LEU A 58 16.11 3.81 20.16
C LEU A 58 17.14 4.89 20.52
N ALA A 59 18.09 4.59 21.41
CA ALA A 59 19.15 5.52 21.80
C ALA A 59 20.07 5.89 20.61
N ALA A 60 20.38 4.92 19.75
CA ALA A 60 21.16 5.13 18.54
C ALA A 60 20.40 5.95 17.48
N ILE A 61 19.09 5.72 17.34
CA ILE A 61 18.23 6.36 16.34
C ILE A 61 17.85 7.80 16.73
N THR A 62 17.82 8.10 18.04
CA THR A 62 17.49 9.45 18.55
C THR A 62 18.67 10.41 18.52
N ALA A 63 19.92 9.91 18.38
CA ALA A 63 21.09 10.77 18.23
C ALA A 63 20.93 11.65 16.98
N SER A 64 21.20 12.94 17.12
CA SER A 64 21.03 13.96 16.06
C SER A 64 21.80 13.66 14.77
N GLU A 65 22.89 12.89 14.87
CA GLU A 65 23.73 12.47 13.75
C GLU A 65 23.09 11.40 12.85
N ARG A 66 22.07 10.68 13.36
CA ARG A 66 21.42 9.52 12.69
C ARG A 66 19.99 9.77 12.21
N ALA A 67 19.63 11.01 11.94
CA ALA A 67 18.32 11.38 11.40
C ALA A 67 17.96 10.61 10.11
N ASP A 68 18.96 10.16 9.35
CA ASP A 68 18.76 9.37 8.13
C ASP A 68 18.23 7.95 8.43
N LEU A 69 18.77 7.26 9.45
CA LEU A 69 18.31 5.93 9.88
C LEU A 69 16.85 5.98 10.34
N ARG A 70 16.49 6.98 11.13
CA ARG A 70 15.11 7.21 11.58
C ARG A 70 14.15 7.39 10.40
N THR A 71 14.58 8.15 9.39
CA THR A 71 13.76 8.37 8.18
C THR A 71 13.58 7.07 7.40
N ARG A 72 14.62 6.25 7.27
CA ARG A 72 14.57 4.95 6.58
C ARG A 72 13.62 3.98 7.28
N ALA A 73 13.77 3.79 8.60
CA ALA A 73 12.90 2.92 9.38
C ALA A 73 11.43 3.34 9.27
N ASN A 74 11.16 4.65 9.31
CA ASN A 74 9.80 5.18 9.14
C ASN A 74 9.24 4.92 7.73
N VAL A 75 10.06 4.95 6.67
CA VAL A 75 9.61 4.64 5.31
C VAL A 75 9.28 3.16 5.18
N ALA A 76 10.16 2.26 5.66
CA ALA A 76 9.91 0.82 5.63
C ALA A 76 8.63 0.45 6.37
N PHE A 77 8.49 0.92 7.61
CA PHE A 77 7.31 0.70 8.42
C PHE A 77 6.04 1.22 7.73
N ALA A 78 6.10 2.42 7.15
CA ALA A 78 4.98 3.00 6.45
C ALA A 78 4.54 2.19 5.23
N ASN A 79 5.49 1.64 4.43
CA ASN A 79 5.17 0.81 3.28
C ASN A 79 4.49 -0.50 3.69
N LEU A 80 4.96 -1.12 4.78
CA LEU A 80 4.35 -2.32 5.34
C LEU A 80 2.93 -2.05 5.86
N MET A 81 2.73 -0.95 6.59
CA MET A 81 1.40 -0.54 7.05
C MET A 81 0.45 -0.21 5.89
N TYR A 82 0.99 0.33 4.80
CA TYR A 82 0.22 0.62 3.59
C TYR A 82 -0.25 -0.66 2.90
N LEU A 83 0.63 -1.65 2.75
CA LEU A 83 0.29 -2.96 2.21
C LEU A 83 -0.71 -3.70 3.10
N LEU A 84 -0.53 -3.63 4.42
CA LEU A 84 -1.48 -4.19 5.38
C LEU A 84 -2.88 -3.57 5.20
N ALA A 85 -2.96 -2.25 5.07
CA ALA A 85 -4.23 -1.55 4.86
C ALA A 85 -4.92 -1.98 3.55
N ILE A 86 -4.18 -2.10 2.44
CA ILE A 86 -4.71 -2.62 1.16
C ILE A 86 -5.24 -4.04 1.35
N SER A 87 -4.46 -4.92 2.00
CA SER A 87 -4.84 -6.31 2.23
C SER A 87 -6.12 -6.41 3.05
N LEU A 88 -6.25 -5.62 4.11
CA LEU A 88 -7.45 -5.60 4.95
C LEU A 88 -8.70 -5.15 4.17
N VAL A 89 -8.58 -4.18 3.26
CA VAL A 89 -9.71 -3.75 2.42
C VAL A 89 -10.19 -4.87 1.50
N VAL A 90 -9.26 -5.62 0.86
CA VAL A 90 -9.62 -6.73 -0.02
C VAL A 90 -10.24 -7.90 0.76
N LEU A 91 -9.82 -8.10 2.01
CA LEU A 91 -10.32 -9.16 2.89
C LEU A 91 -11.70 -8.86 3.50
N ILE A 92 -12.29 -7.67 3.29
CA ILE A 92 -13.64 -7.37 3.79
C ILE A 92 -14.65 -8.27 3.09
N PRO A 93 -15.36 -9.14 3.81
CA PRO A 93 -16.30 -10.06 3.20
C PRO A 93 -17.47 -9.32 2.54
N GLY A 94 -17.81 -9.71 1.31
CA GLY A 94 -18.95 -9.15 0.58
C GLY A 94 -18.75 -7.71 0.10
N VAL A 95 -17.51 -7.20 0.08
CA VAL A 95 -17.22 -5.86 -0.44
C VAL A 95 -17.63 -5.76 -1.91
N ASP A 96 -18.27 -4.65 -2.28
CA ASP A 96 -18.57 -4.31 -3.66
C ASP A 96 -17.47 -3.43 -4.27
N ALA A 97 -17.40 -3.40 -5.61
CA ALA A 97 -16.36 -2.69 -6.34
C ALA A 97 -16.26 -1.20 -5.96
N ARG A 98 -17.40 -0.56 -5.72
CA ARG A 98 -17.44 0.86 -5.37
C ARG A 98 -16.89 1.13 -3.96
N SER A 99 -17.28 0.33 -2.97
CA SER A 99 -16.76 0.45 -1.60
C SER A 99 -15.26 0.18 -1.55
N MET A 100 -14.78 -0.80 -2.32
CA MET A 100 -13.35 -1.07 -2.50
C MET A 100 -12.63 0.11 -3.15
N ALA A 101 -13.19 0.69 -4.22
CA ALA A 101 -12.64 1.87 -4.90
C ALA A 101 -12.51 3.08 -3.97
N ILE A 102 -13.55 3.36 -3.15
CA ILE A 102 -13.52 4.45 -2.16
C ILE A 102 -12.42 4.21 -1.12
N SER A 103 -12.29 2.98 -0.64
CA SER A 103 -11.27 2.61 0.34
C SER A 103 -9.86 2.76 -0.24
N PHE A 104 -9.62 2.28 -1.46
CA PHE A 104 -8.34 2.44 -2.15
C PHE A 104 -8.00 3.91 -2.43
N THR A 105 -8.99 4.71 -2.85
CA THR A 105 -8.82 6.15 -3.03
C THR A 105 -8.41 6.82 -1.71
N SER A 106 -9.07 6.49 -0.62
CA SER A 106 -8.76 7.05 0.70
C SER A 106 -7.33 6.72 1.14
N ILE A 107 -6.92 5.45 0.99
CA ILE A 107 -5.56 5.00 1.30
C ILE A 107 -4.54 5.73 0.43
N ALA A 108 -4.77 5.82 -0.89
CA ALA A 108 -3.86 6.48 -1.82
C ALA A 108 -3.75 8.00 -1.57
N VAL A 109 -4.84 8.68 -1.23
CA VAL A 109 -4.81 10.10 -0.87
C VAL A 109 -3.99 10.34 0.39
N ILE A 110 -4.15 9.51 1.41
CA ILE A 110 -3.33 9.58 2.63
C ILE A 110 -1.85 9.34 2.29
N GLY A 111 -1.54 8.35 1.45
CA GLY A 111 -0.18 8.08 0.95
C GLY A 111 0.41 9.29 0.23
N LEU A 112 -0.32 9.85 -0.72
CA LEU A 112 0.10 11.01 -1.50
C LEU A 112 0.36 12.25 -0.63
N VAL A 113 -0.51 12.56 0.32
CA VAL A 113 -0.31 13.66 1.28
C VAL A 113 0.99 13.47 2.07
N ARG A 114 1.28 12.23 2.50
CA ARG A 114 2.54 11.91 3.21
C ARG A 114 3.76 12.07 2.31
N VAL A 115 3.70 11.62 1.05
CA VAL A 115 4.79 11.76 0.07
C VAL A 115 5.06 13.23 -0.23
N ILE A 116 4.02 14.02 -0.49
CA ILE A 116 4.13 15.47 -0.74
C ILE A 116 4.72 16.19 0.49
N GLY A 117 4.22 15.90 1.68
CA GLY A 117 4.74 16.49 2.92
C GLY A 117 6.24 16.23 3.12
N ARG A 118 6.70 15.00 2.83
CA ARG A 118 8.12 14.63 2.87
C ARG A 118 8.92 15.34 1.77
N ALA A 119 8.42 15.39 0.54
CA ALA A 119 9.08 16.08 -0.55
C ALA A 119 9.28 17.59 -0.24
N VAL A 120 8.25 18.23 0.29
CA VAL A 120 8.31 19.64 0.72
C VAL A 120 9.34 19.84 1.83
N SER A 121 9.39 18.95 2.83
CA SER A 121 10.38 19.06 3.92
C SER A 121 11.82 18.94 3.42
N ILE A 122 12.08 18.03 2.46
CA ILE A 122 13.40 17.85 1.84
C ILE A 122 13.82 19.08 1.04
N VAL A 123 12.89 19.66 0.28
CA VAL A 123 13.17 20.89 -0.49
C VAL A 123 13.46 22.08 0.43
N ARG A 124 12.71 22.23 1.53
CA ARG A 124 12.92 23.29 2.52
C ARG A 124 14.23 23.15 3.29
N ALA A 125 14.67 21.92 3.56
CA ALA A 125 15.92 21.66 4.30
C ALA A 125 17.19 21.95 3.49
N ARG A 126 17.10 22.44 2.24
CA ARG A 126 18.24 22.74 1.34
C ARG A 126 19.28 21.61 1.29
N ALA A 127 18.85 20.36 1.39
CA ALA A 127 19.74 19.21 1.33
C ALA A 127 20.51 19.20 0.01
N THR A 128 21.84 19.19 0.10
CA THR A 128 22.74 19.28 -1.06
C THR A 128 23.18 17.91 -1.55
N GLY A 129 23.26 17.71 -2.86
CA GLY A 129 23.99 16.66 -3.52
C GLY A 129 23.37 15.26 -3.53
N TRP A 130 24.20 14.25 -3.40
CA TRP A 130 23.90 12.82 -3.52
C TRP A 130 22.74 12.30 -2.62
N ARG A 131 22.61 12.84 -1.41
CA ARG A 131 21.54 12.53 -0.46
C ARG A 131 20.16 12.83 -1.04
N ARG A 132 20.04 13.87 -1.85
CA ARG A 132 18.79 14.25 -2.51
C ARG A 132 18.34 13.18 -3.52
N LEU A 133 19.27 12.66 -4.31
CA LEU A 133 18.96 11.70 -5.38
C LEU A 133 18.46 10.35 -4.83
N SER A 134 19.11 9.81 -3.79
CA SER A 134 18.71 8.55 -3.17
C SER A 134 17.35 8.64 -2.49
N THR A 135 17.04 9.76 -1.86
CA THR A 135 15.73 9.99 -1.22
C THR A 135 14.64 10.18 -2.26
N PHE A 136 14.90 10.89 -3.35
CA PHE A 136 13.94 11.04 -4.44
C PHE A 136 13.62 9.71 -5.13
N ARG A 137 14.60 8.82 -5.32
CA ARG A 137 14.36 7.49 -5.87
C ARG A 137 13.40 6.67 -4.99
N ARG A 138 13.57 6.71 -3.67
CA ARG A 138 12.69 6.00 -2.72
C ARG A 138 11.29 6.59 -2.63
N LEU A 139 11.18 7.92 -2.62
CA LEU A 139 9.89 8.61 -2.72
C LEU A 139 9.18 8.28 -4.03
N GLY A 140 9.93 8.09 -5.12
CA GLY A 140 9.41 7.73 -6.43
C GLY A 140 8.66 6.38 -6.42
N TRP A 141 9.18 5.37 -5.73
CA TRP A 141 8.50 4.08 -5.59
C TRP A 141 7.17 4.19 -4.83
N THR A 142 7.15 4.94 -3.74
CA THR A 142 5.91 5.16 -2.98
C THR A 142 4.91 5.97 -3.80
N PHE A 143 5.36 7.01 -4.50
CA PHE A 143 4.51 7.81 -5.39
C PHE A 143 3.94 6.95 -6.53
N LEU A 144 4.74 6.06 -7.12
CA LEU A 144 4.29 5.14 -8.15
C LEU A 144 3.20 4.20 -7.61
N ALA A 145 3.39 3.65 -6.42
CA ALA A 145 2.39 2.80 -5.77
C ALA A 145 1.07 3.54 -5.54
N ASP A 146 1.13 4.79 -5.03
CA ASP A 146 -0.05 5.64 -4.83
C ASP A 146 -0.76 5.97 -6.15
N ALA A 147 0.00 6.30 -7.20
CA ALA A 147 -0.54 6.61 -8.52
C ALA A 147 -1.23 5.39 -9.16
N VAL A 148 -0.62 4.21 -9.08
CA VAL A 148 -1.22 2.96 -9.56
C VAL A 148 -2.47 2.62 -8.76
N LEU A 149 -2.47 2.81 -7.43
CA LEU A 149 -3.63 2.53 -6.60
C LEU A 149 -4.80 3.47 -6.91
N LEU A 150 -4.54 4.77 -7.16
CA LEU A 150 -5.56 5.72 -7.63
C LEU A 150 -6.11 5.33 -9.00
N TRP A 151 -5.25 4.89 -9.91
CA TRP A 151 -5.66 4.42 -11.23
C TRP A 151 -6.56 3.18 -11.14
N VAL A 152 -6.19 2.22 -10.29
CA VAL A 152 -7.01 1.04 -10.00
C VAL A 152 -8.35 1.43 -9.38
N ALA A 153 -8.34 2.33 -8.39
CA ALA A 153 -9.56 2.81 -7.75
C ALA A 153 -10.53 3.45 -8.75
N ALA A 154 -10.00 4.29 -9.66
CA ALA A 154 -10.80 4.90 -10.72
C ALA A 154 -11.35 3.86 -11.70
N GLY A 155 -10.55 2.85 -12.07
CA GLY A 155 -10.99 1.75 -12.92
C GLY A 155 -12.10 0.92 -12.27
N LEU A 156 -11.94 0.57 -11.00
CA LEU A 156 -12.96 -0.15 -10.24
C LEU A 156 -14.28 0.63 -10.11
N ASP A 157 -14.21 1.93 -9.85
CA ASP A 157 -15.41 2.78 -9.73
C ASP A 157 -16.17 2.90 -11.06
N GLN A 158 -15.44 2.98 -12.17
CA GLN A 158 -16.02 3.14 -13.50
C GLN A 158 -16.58 1.84 -14.08
N THR A 159 -15.83 0.75 -14.00
CA THR A 159 -16.16 -0.51 -14.67
C THR A 159 -16.71 -1.59 -13.76
N GLY A 160 -16.30 -1.60 -12.48
CA GLY A 160 -16.56 -2.69 -11.56
C GLY A 160 -15.85 -3.99 -11.94
N ASP A 161 -14.86 -3.97 -12.83
CA ASP A 161 -14.18 -5.14 -13.35
C ASP A 161 -13.13 -5.65 -12.32
N PRO A 162 -13.21 -6.91 -11.88
CA PRO A 162 -12.24 -7.48 -10.94
C PRO A 162 -10.83 -7.62 -11.50
N THR A 163 -10.63 -7.49 -12.82
CA THR A 163 -9.29 -7.52 -13.43
C THR A 163 -8.37 -6.43 -12.90
N TRP A 164 -8.91 -5.33 -12.39
CA TRP A 164 -8.14 -4.29 -11.71
C TRP A 164 -7.38 -4.78 -10.47
N LEU A 165 -7.80 -5.90 -9.85
CA LEU A 165 -7.12 -6.50 -8.71
C LEU A 165 -5.72 -7.04 -9.08
N TYR A 166 -5.47 -7.40 -10.34
CA TYR A 166 -4.12 -7.75 -10.79
C TYR A 166 -3.15 -6.57 -10.66
N ALA A 167 -3.60 -5.36 -10.91
CA ALA A 167 -2.76 -4.18 -10.75
C ALA A 167 -2.46 -3.86 -9.28
N THR A 168 -3.36 -4.20 -8.34
CA THR A 168 -3.06 -4.06 -6.90
C THR A 168 -2.02 -5.05 -6.42
N THR A 169 -1.92 -6.22 -7.04
CA THR A 169 -0.84 -7.19 -6.78
C THR A 169 0.53 -6.57 -7.12
N PHE A 170 0.63 -5.87 -8.23
CA PHE A 170 1.86 -5.13 -8.58
C PHE A 170 2.22 -4.09 -7.50
N VAL A 171 1.23 -3.34 -7.00
CA VAL A 171 1.44 -2.39 -5.88
C VAL A 171 1.98 -3.12 -4.65
N ALA A 172 1.42 -4.30 -4.31
CA ALA A 172 1.87 -5.11 -3.19
C ALA A 172 3.34 -5.51 -3.32
N PHE A 173 3.76 -5.98 -4.49
CA PHE A 173 5.17 -6.33 -4.75
C PHE A 173 6.10 -5.12 -4.66
N VAL A 174 5.72 -3.98 -5.23
CA VAL A 174 6.52 -2.73 -5.16
C VAL A 174 6.73 -2.30 -3.72
N LEU A 175 5.68 -2.36 -2.89
CA LEU A 175 5.75 -1.99 -1.47
C LEU A 175 6.61 -2.98 -0.66
N LEU A 176 6.51 -4.29 -0.91
CA LEU A 176 7.32 -5.31 -0.26
C LEU A 176 8.80 -5.16 -0.61
N ILE A 177 9.12 -5.01 -1.89
CA ILE A 177 10.51 -4.81 -2.35
C ILE A 177 11.07 -3.53 -1.75
N GLY A 178 10.32 -2.43 -1.77
CA GLY A 178 10.75 -1.16 -1.17
C GLY A 178 10.96 -1.25 0.35
N ALA A 179 10.16 -2.05 1.05
CA ALA A 179 10.35 -2.32 2.48
C ALA A 179 11.58 -3.20 2.74
N ALA A 180 11.78 -4.25 1.93
CA ALA A 180 12.92 -5.16 2.03
C ALA A 180 14.25 -4.44 1.75
N ASP A 181 14.32 -3.63 0.69
CA ASP A 181 15.50 -2.80 0.38
C ASP A 181 15.86 -1.88 1.54
N THR A 182 14.85 -1.29 2.15
CA THR A 182 15.07 -0.36 3.26
C THR A 182 15.52 -1.09 4.53
N ALA A 183 14.97 -2.29 4.79
CA ALA A 183 15.38 -3.14 5.90
C ALA A 183 16.82 -3.65 5.73
N TRP A 184 17.18 -4.05 4.50
CA TRP A 184 18.53 -4.47 4.17
C TRP A 184 19.57 -3.35 4.41
N ASP A 185 19.28 -2.15 3.94
CA ASP A 185 20.15 -0.98 4.14
C ASP A 185 20.36 -0.67 5.63
N LEU A 186 19.36 -0.90 6.50
CA LEU A 186 19.50 -0.72 7.94
C LEU A 186 20.48 -1.74 8.53
N LEU A 187 20.38 -3.02 8.13
CA LEU A 187 21.24 -4.09 8.62
C LEU A 187 22.72 -3.91 8.20
N VAL A 188 22.96 -3.50 6.95
CA VAL A 188 24.33 -3.32 6.43
C VAL A 188 25.03 -2.15 7.13
N LEU A 189 24.33 -1.04 7.34
CA LEU A 189 24.91 0.12 8.03
C LEU A 189 25.28 -0.18 9.48
N GLU A 190 24.49 -1.01 10.16
CA GLU A 190 24.76 -1.43 11.55
C GLU A 190 26.02 -2.31 11.63
N SER A 191 26.23 -3.20 10.66
CA SER A 191 27.42 -4.06 10.60
C SER A 191 28.72 -3.31 10.33
N GLU A 192 28.69 -2.29 9.49
CA GLU A 192 29.86 -1.44 9.18
C GLU A 192 30.29 -0.57 10.38
N GLU A 193 29.31 -0.09 11.17
CA GLU A 193 29.61 0.71 12.36
C GLU A 193 30.16 -0.14 13.51
N ALA A 194 29.64 -1.36 13.72
CA ALA A 194 30.19 -2.29 14.69
C ALA A 194 31.69 -2.57 14.42
N HIS A 195 32.05 -2.82 13.18
CA HIS A 195 33.45 -3.03 12.75
C HIS A 195 34.34 -1.79 12.90
N ARG A 196 33.78 -0.60 12.87
CA ARG A 196 34.55 0.65 13.05
C ARG A 196 34.84 0.95 14.50
N ASN A 197 33.96 0.57 15.42
CA ASN A 197 34.14 0.79 16.85
C ASN A 197 35.10 -0.23 17.51
N ASP A 198 35.35 -1.37 16.85
CA ASP A 198 36.28 -2.40 17.29
C ASP A 198 37.74 -2.14 16.86
N ARG A 199 38.01 -1.05 16.14
CA ARG A 199 39.37 -0.63 15.69
C ARG A 199 39.81 0.62 16.44
#